data_e4e5c579fdf4a4746230bc984850c082
#
_entry.id   e4e5c579fdf4a4746230bc984850c082
#
_cell.length_a   1.000
_cell.length_b   1.000
_cell.length_c   1.000
_cell.angle_alpha   90.00
_cell.angle_beta   90.00
_cell.angle_gamma   90.00
#
_symmetry.space_group_name_H-M   'P 1'
#
loop_
_entity.id
_entity.type
_entity.pdbx_description
1 polymer ?
#
loop_
_entity_poly.entity_id
_entity_poly.type
_entity_poly.pdbx_seq_one_letter_code
_entity_poly.pdbx_strand_id
1 'polypeptide(L)'
;MPDGRKHMIVIAKGSITRPDAVEPHLDDETRVLRELKAEGIVTSAYRRSAGPGFYFILEGPSVDAVRERIDTTLPFVIENVATLEYDEIYEI
;
A
#
# COMPACT_ATOMS: atom_id res chain seq x y z
N MET A 1 15.96 21.63 10.95
CA MET A 1 15.83 20.95 11.01
C MET A 1 15.45 20.28 11.06
N PRO A 2 15.37 19.97 10.94
CA PRO A 2 15.05 19.09 10.91
C PRO A 2 14.94 18.36 11.07
N ASP A 3 14.83 18.19 10.98
CA ASP A 3 14.66 17.50 11.24
C ASP A 3 14.93 16.43 11.37
N GLY A 4 15.67 16.40 11.88
CA GLY A 4 16.15 15.05 12.02
C GLY A 4 15.18 13.96 11.67
N ARG A 5 14.01 14.33 11.65
CA ARG A 5 12.95 13.37 11.36
C ARG A 5 12.99 12.96 9.90
N LYS A 6 12.98 11.68 9.68
CA LYS A 6 12.86 11.13 8.35
C LYS A 6 11.41 10.82 8.05
N HIS A 7 10.98 11.24 6.90
CA HIS A 7 9.63 10.97 6.47
C HIS A 7 9.70 10.57 5.01
N MET A 8 9.71 9.27 4.80
CA MET A 8 9.87 8.71 3.47
C MET A 8 8.54 8.66 2.77
N ILE A 9 8.56 8.95 1.48
CA ILE A 9 7.41 8.74 0.61
C ILE A 9 7.71 7.50 -0.21
N VAL A 10 6.78 6.57 -0.21
CA VAL A 10 6.94 5.28 -0.87
C VAL A 10 5.77 5.08 -1.80
N ILE A 11 6.05 4.67 -3.03
CA ILE A 11 4.98 4.24 -3.92
C ILE A 11 4.98 2.71 -3.95
N ALA A 12 3.81 2.13 -3.78
CA ALA A 12 3.63 0.68 -3.86
C ALA A 12 2.82 0.37 -5.11
N LYS A 13 3.38 -0.47 -5.98
CA LYS A 13 2.69 -0.92 -7.18
C LYS A 13 2.14 -2.30 -6.90
N GLY A 14 0.83 -2.44 -6.98
CA GLY A 14 0.15 -3.70 -6.73
C GLY A 14 -0.28 -4.38 -8.00
N SER A 15 -0.05 -5.68 -8.07
CA SER A 15 -0.50 -6.51 -9.17
C SER A 15 -1.39 -7.61 -8.61
N ILE A 16 -2.57 -7.78 -9.19
CA ILE A 16 -3.49 -8.84 -8.77
C ILE A 16 -3.00 -10.15 -9.37
N THR A 17 -2.69 -11.11 -8.50
CA THR A 17 -2.19 -12.41 -8.94
C THR A 17 -3.25 -13.49 -8.88
N ARG A 18 -4.31 -13.27 -8.10
CA ARG A 18 -5.42 -14.21 -8.00
C ARG A 18 -6.74 -13.46 -8.15
N PRO A 19 -7.16 -13.19 -9.40
CA PRO A 19 -8.36 -12.37 -9.63
C PRO A 19 -9.62 -12.96 -9.03
N ASP A 20 -9.72 -14.28 -8.95
CA ASP A 20 -10.89 -14.96 -8.39
C ASP A 20 -10.99 -14.78 -6.88
N ALA A 21 -9.92 -14.38 -6.23
CA ALA A 21 -9.89 -14.18 -4.79
C ALA A 21 -10.15 -12.73 -4.39
N VAL A 22 -10.31 -11.81 -5.35
CA VAL A 22 -10.53 -10.40 -5.05
C VAL A 22 -11.86 -10.21 -4.34
N GLU A 23 -12.93 -10.74 -4.90
CA GLU A 23 -14.28 -10.52 -4.37
C GLU A 23 -14.42 -10.99 -2.93
N PRO A 24 -13.98 -12.21 -2.56
CA PRO A 24 -14.15 -12.68 -1.19
C PRO A 24 -13.41 -11.84 -0.15
N HIS A 25 -12.33 -11.15 -0.56
CA HIS A 25 -11.52 -10.36 0.37
C HIS A 25 -11.71 -8.88 0.25
N LEU A 26 -12.59 -8.43 -0.64
CA LEU A 26 -12.69 -7.00 -0.98
C LEU A 26 -13.17 -6.16 0.19
N ASP A 27 -14.16 -6.62 0.94
CA ASP A 27 -14.70 -5.84 2.04
C ASP A 27 -13.65 -5.64 3.13
N ASP A 28 -12.90 -6.69 3.46
CA ASP A 28 -11.84 -6.60 4.46
C ASP A 28 -10.71 -5.71 3.98
N GLU A 29 -10.35 -5.83 2.71
CA GLU A 29 -9.30 -4.99 2.12
C GLU A 29 -9.69 -3.53 2.21
N THR A 30 -10.94 -3.21 1.85
CA THR A 30 -11.42 -1.84 1.89
C THR A 30 -11.42 -1.28 3.31
N ARG A 31 -11.82 -2.11 4.28
CA ARG A 31 -11.85 -1.69 5.67
C ARG A 31 -10.44 -1.39 6.19
N VAL A 32 -9.50 -2.28 5.94
CA VAL A 32 -8.12 -2.10 6.41
C VAL A 32 -7.46 -0.91 5.71
N LEU A 33 -7.72 -0.76 4.40
CA LEU A 33 -7.18 0.38 3.66
C LEU A 33 -7.68 1.70 4.25
N ARG A 34 -8.96 1.75 4.63
CA ARG A 34 -9.52 2.93 5.25
C ARG A 34 -8.86 3.23 6.60
N GLU A 35 -8.56 2.19 7.37
CA GLU A 35 -7.86 2.33 8.64
C GLU A 35 -6.44 2.88 8.43
N LEU A 36 -5.73 2.37 7.44
CA LEU A 36 -4.38 2.83 7.13
C LEU A 36 -4.39 4.28 6.63
N LYS A 37 -5.43 4.67 5.91
CA LYS A 37 -5.60 6.07 5.51
C LYS A 37 -5.82 6.97 6.74
N ALA A 38 -6.62 6.51 7.67
CA ALA A 38 -6.87 7.28 8.90
C ALA A 38 -5.60 7.44 9.73
N GLU A 39 -4.69 6.46 9.67
CA GLU A 39 -3.41 6.55 10.38
C GLU A 39 -2.37 7.38 9.63
N GLY A 40 -2.64 7.76 8.39
CA GLY A 40 -1.70 8.54 7.61
C GLY A 40 -0.62 7.72 6.92
N ILE A 41 -0.70 6.41 7.00
CA ILE A 41 0.28 5.53 6.34
C ILE A 41 -0.01 5.47 4.84
N VAL A 42 -1.28 5.33 4.46
CA VAL A 42 -1.69 5.43 3.06
C VAL A 42 -2.22 6.83 2.84
N THR A 43 -1.51 7.62 2.03
CA THR A 43 -1.95 8.98 1.75
C THR A 43 -2.85 9.05 0.52
N SER A 44 -2.66 8.14 -0.44
CA SER A 44 -3.52 8.04 -1.62
C SER A 44 -3.53 6.62 -2.14
N ALA A 45 -4.59 6.25 -2.79
CA ALA A 45 -4.72 4.94 -3.40
C ALA A 45 -5.41 5.10 -4.75
N TYR A 46 -4.91 4.42 -5.76
CA TYR A 46 -5.42 4.52 -7.13
C TYR A 46 -5.54 3.14 -7.75
N ARG A 47 -6.60 2.93 -8.51
CA ARG A 47 -6.72 1.73 -9.32
C ARG A 47 -6.11 2.00 -10.69
N ARG A 48 -5.42 1.01 -11.25
CA ARG A 48 -4.92 1.14 -12.62
C ARG A 48 -6.09 1.18 -13.59
N SER A 49 -6.02 2.05 -14.58
CA SER A 49 -7.06 2.12 -15.61
C SER A 49 -6.87 1.08 -16.69
N ALA A 50 -5.64 0.60 -16.88
CA ALA A 50 -5.30 -0.25 -18.02
C ALA A 50 -5.22 -1.74 -17.68
N GLY A 51 -5.67 -2.16 -16.51
CA GLY A 51 -5.64 -3.56 -16.14
C GLY A 51 -5.76 -3.76 -14.65
N PRO A 52 -5.74 -5.00 -14.19
CA PRO A 52 -5.89 -5.28 -12.77
C PRO A 52 -4.65 -4.85 -12.01
N GLY A 53 -4.85 -4.04 -10.99
CA GLY A 53 -3.76 -3.53 -10.18
C GLY A 53 -4.08 -2.18 -9.61
N PHE A 54 -3.14 -1.69 -8.80
CA PHE A 54 -3.38 -0.44 -8.08
C PHE A 54 -2.03 0.16 -7.69
N TYR A 55 -2.09 1.43 -7.25
CA TYR A 55 -0.94 2.15 -6.71
C TYR A 55 -1.33 2.77 -5.40
N PHE A 56 -0.43 2.66 -4.41
CA PHE A 56 -0.59 3.36 -3.14
C PHE A 56 0.55 4.36 -3.00
N ILE A 57 0.24 5.54 -2.50
CA ILE A 57 1.27 6.47 -2.02
C ILE A 57 1.27 6.32 -0.51
N LEU A 58 2.43 6.03 0.05
CA LEU A 58 2.59 5.69 1.45
C LEU A 58 3.60 6.63 2.09
N GLU A 59 3.49 6.81 3.39
CA GLU A 59 4.43 7.64 4.13
C GLU A 59 4.77 6.97 5.44
N GLY A 60 6.03 7.11 5.85
CA GLY A 60 6.49 6.57 7.11
C GLY A 60 7.95 6.84 7.35
N PRO A 61 8.50 6.33 8.45
CA PRO A 61 9.88 6.63 8.84
C PRO A 61 10.93 5.93 7.98
N SER A 62 10.57 4.82 7.34
CA SER A 62 11.49 4.10 6.45
C SER A 62 10.68 3.24 5.51
N VAL A 63 11.31 2.82 4.40
CA VAL A 63 10.67 1.91 3.45
C VAL A 63 10.33 0.59 4.13
N ASP A 64 11.26 0.08 4.94
CA ASP A 64 11.05 -1.21 5.61
C ASP A 64 9.89 -1.16 6.60
N ALA A 65 9.77 -0.07 7.35
CA ALA A 65 8.67 0.07 8.31
C ALA A 65 7.33 0.15 7.59
N VAL A 66 7.27 0.90 6.49
CA VAL A 66 6.06 1.02 5.69
C VAL A 66 5.68 -0.32 5.09
N ARG A 67 6.68 -1.00 4.50
CA ARG A 67 6.44 -2.31 3.87
C ARG A 67 5.92 -3.31 4.89
N GLU A 68 6.55 -3.38 6.05
CA GLU A 68 6.13 -4.33 7.07
C GLU A 68 4.69 -4.07 7.50
N ARG A 69 4.34 -2.80 7.69
CA ARG A 69 2.99 -2.47 8.10
C ARG A 69 1.95 -2.90 7.05
N ILE A 70 2.25 -2.65 5.77
CA ILE A 70 1.34 -3.01 4.69
C ILE A 70 1.27 -4.53 4.55
N ASP A 71 2.42 -5.20 4.54
CA ASP A 71 2.47 -6.64 4.30
C ASP A 71 1.79 -7.45 5.40
N THR A 72 1.70 -6.90 6.60
CA THR A 72 1.12 -7.62 7.73
C THR A 72 -0.32 -7.24 8.01
N THR A 73 -0.88 -6.25 7.31
CA THR A 73 -2.24 -5.80 7.60
C THR A 73 -3.19 -5.91 6.43
N LEU A 74 -2.72 -5.72 5.18
CA LEU A 74 -3.63 -5.73 4.03
C LEU A 74 -4.01 -7.16 3.65
N PRO A 75 -5.30 -7.48 3.67
CA PRO A 75 -5.75 -8.84 3.35
C PRO A 75 -5.30 -9.32 1.98
N PHE A 76 -5.28 -8.46 0.96
CA PHE A 76 -4.84 -8.87 -0.37
C PHE A 76 -3.40 -9.36 -0.37
N VAL A 77 -2.54 -8.79 0.49
CA VAL A 77 -1.16 -9.23 0.58
C VAL A 77 -1.06 -10.51 1.41
N ILE A 78 -1.73 -10.52 2.56
CA ILE A 78 -1.70 -11.66 3.48
C ILE A 78 -2.22 -12.93 2.80
N GLU A 79 -3.27 -12.79 1.99
CA GLU A 79 -3.94 -13.92 1.36
C GLU A 79 -3.40 -14.20 -0.05
N ASN A 80 -2.32 -13.51 -0.44
CA ASN A 80 -1.69 -13.69 -1.75
C ASN A 80 -2.63 -13.42 -2.92
N VAL A 81 -3.53 -12.46 -2.75
CA VAL A 81 -4.40 -12.00 -3.83
C VAL A 81 -3.63 -11.05 -4.72
N ALA A 82 -2.69 -10.30 -4.14
CA ALA A 82 -1.88 -9.32 -4.85
C ALA A 82 -0.46 -9.35 -4.34
N THR A 83 0.46 -8.89 -5.17
CA THR A 83 1.85 -8.66 -4.80
C THR A 83 2.13 -7.17 -4.93
N LEU A 84 3.04 -6.67 -4.09
CA LEU A 84 3.40 -5.26 -4.08
C LEU A 84 4.89 -5.09 -4.31
N GLU A 85 5.23 -4.08 -5.12
CA GLU A 85 6.60 -3.62 -5.27
C GLU A 85 6.67 -2.23 -4.65
N TYR A 86 7.67 -1.99 -3.82
CA TYR A 86 7.82 -0.74 -3.08
C TYR A 86 9.03 0.02 -3.56
N ASP A 87 8.83 1.30 -3.89
CA ASP A 87 9.91 2.19 -4.28
C ASP A 87 9.85 3.45 -3.43
N GLU A 88 10.98 3.82 -2.87
CA GLU A 88 11.09 5.13 -2.24
C GLU A 88 11.16 6.18 -3.33
N ILE A 89 10.41 7.27 -3.16
CA ILE A 89 10.38 8.34 -4.15
C ILE A 89 10.66 9.66 -3.47
N TYR A 90 11.17 10.60 -4.26
CA TYR A 90 11.49 11.94 -3.79
C TYR A 90 10.83 12.95 -4.70
N GLU A 91 10.43 14.04 -4.11
CA GLU A 91 9.91 15.16 -4.88
C GLU A 91 11.05 15.76 -5.72
N ILE A 92 10.76 16.08 -6.97
CA ILE A 92 11.75 16.67 -7.87
C ILE A 92 11.86 18.20 -7.68
#